data_2068477c0b478e360041d97f4b92d492
#
_entry.id   2068477c0b478e360041d97f4b92d492
#
_cell.length_a   1.000
_cell.length_b   1.000
_cell.length_c   1.000
_cell.angle_alpha   90.00
_cell.angle_beta   90.00
_cell.angle_gamma   90.00
#
_symmetry.space_group_name_H-M   'P 1'
#
loop_
_entity.id
_entity.type
_entity.pdbx_description
1 polymer ?
#
loop_
_entity_poly.entity_id
_entity_poly.type
_entity_poly.pdbx_seq_one_letter_code
_entity_poly.pdbx_strand_id
1 'polypeptide(L)'
;MYKEINKSGLLNSAILILTLISTNEIIAANEPVYKSIYNVNHGALIYSHNHGQNQYLWADYAHNLSGDWKANANWNLMYNSDGTIYFVNQNSGLCLQHYGTNYQIVEHKCTGSHEKQKFNFELISSGAILIKFAHNSECIYMSSGIRYYSIYSDVCDQTNKDFYWAIVPPLAP
;
A
#
# COMPACT_ATOMS: atom_id res chain seq x y z
N MET A 1 -7.01 85.19 39.43
CA MET A 1 -7.21 85.22 37.96
C MET A 1 -6.31 84.14 37.34
N TYR A 2 -6.79 82.90 37.28
CA TYR A 2 -6.03 81.80 36.75
C TYR A 2 -6.68 81.32 35.45
N LYS A 3 -5.86 81.26 34.43
CA LYS A 3 -6.24 80.90 33.06
C LYS A 3 -6.12 79.38 32.87
N GLU A 4 -7.21 78.71 32.63
CA GLU A 4 -7.20 77.29 32.34
C GLU A 4 -6.65 77.04 30.94
N ILE A 5 -5.70 76.12 30.87
CA ILE A 5 -5.13 75.58 29.58
C ILE A 5 -5.84 74.31 29.24
N ASN A 6 -6.60 74.36 28.15
CA ASN A 6 -7.29 73.30 27.56
C ASN A 6 -6.29 72.35 26.87
N LYS A 7 -6.10 71.15 27.38
CA LYS A 7 -5.33 70.07 26.74
C LYS A 7 -6.25 69.23 25.87
N SER A 8 -6.24 69.53 24.58
CA SER A 8 -6.85 68.64 23.57
C SER A 8 -6.07 67.34 23.50
N GLY A 9 -6.73 66.18 23.89
CA GLY A 9 -6.19 64.86 23.78
C GLY A 9 -6.18 64.41 22.33
N LEU A 10 -5.01 64.12 21.85
CA LEU A 10 -4.82 63.40 20.60
C LEU A 10 -5.19 61.88 20.82
N LEU A 11 -6.33 61.49 20.29
CA LEU A 11 -6.67 60.05 20.17
C LEU A 11 -5.76 59.46 19.09
N ASN A 12 -4.77 58.69 19.51
CA ASN A 12 -4.04 57.79 18.62
C ASN A 12 -4.93 56.59 18.29
N SER A 13 -5.56 56.63 17.11
CA SER A 13 -6.19 55.46 16.53
C SER A 13 -5.12 54.48 16.04
N ALA A 14 -4.78 53.50 16.85
CA ALA A 14 -3.98 52.37 16.41
C ALA A 14 -4.86 51.51 15.50
N ILE A 15 -4.65 51.60 14.19
CA ILE A 15 -5.24 50.68 13.23
C ILE A 15 -4.52 49.37 13.37
N LEU A 16 -5.19 48.40 14.01
CA LEU A 16 -4.74 47.00 14.09
C LEU A 16 -5.01 46.36 12.75
N ILE A 17 -3.99 46.31 11.87
CA ILE A 17 -4.05 45.53 10.63
C ILE A 17 -3.93 44.07 11.01
N LEU A 18 -5.07 43.39 11.15
CA LEU A 18 -5.11 41.91 11.22
C LEU A 18 -4.79 41.40 9.81
N THR A 19 -3.52 41.08 9.56
CA THR A 19 -3.14 40.27 8.40
C THR A 19 -3.66 38.84 8.64
N LEU A 20 -4.78 38.51 8.02
CA LEU A 20 -5.23 37.13 7.86
C LEU A 20 -4.18 36.43 6.99
N ILE A 21 -3.19 35.83 7.63
CA ILE A 21 -2.35 34.82 6.98
C ILE A 21 -3.27 33.62 6.77
N SER A 22 -3.90 33.54 5.59
CA SER A 22 -4.49 32.28 5.15
C SER A 22 -3.33 31.31 4.97
N THR A 23 -3.08 30.49 5.97
CA THR A 23 -2.27 29.29 5.83
C THR A 23 -3.07 28.39 4.88
N ASN A 24 -2.80 28.52 3.59
CA ASN A 24 -3.09 27.43 2.67
C ASN A 24 -2.20 26.28 3.14
N GLU A 25 -2.73 25.44 4.04
CA GLU A 25 -2.20 24.11 4.22
C GLU A 25 -2.35 23.44 2.85
N ILE A 26 -1.27 23.46 2.10
CA ILE A 26 -1.11 22.57 0.97
C ILE A 26 -1.12 21.18 1.61
N ILE A 27 -2.29 20.55 1.65
CA ILE A 27 -2.40 19.12 1.89
C ILE A 27 -1.69 18.53 0.69
N ALA A 28 -0.38 18.29 0.83
CA ALA A 28 0.37 17.52 -0.12
C ALA A 28 -0.37 16.19 -0.19
N ALA A 29 -1.07 15.94 -1.29
CA ALA A 29 -1.63 14.64 -1.56
C ALA A 29 -0.46 13.67 -1.41
N ASN A 30 -0.52 12.77 -0.42
CA ASN A 30 0.54 11.80 -0.21
C ASN A 30 0.63 10.98 -1.49
N GLU A 31 1.66 11.25 -2.28
CA GLU A 31 1.96 10.45 -3.46
C GLU A 31 2.02 8.97 -3.06
N PRO A 32 1.42 8.08 -3.87
CA PRO A 32 1.42 6.66 -3.55
C PRO A 32 2.85 6.14 -3.37
N VAL A 33 3.12 5.50 -2.25
CA VAL A 33 4.43 4.88 -1.98
C VAL A 33 4.37 3.43 -2.41
N TYR A 34 4.84 3.16 -3.62
CA TYR A 34 4.86 1.81 -4.15
C TYR A 34 5.97 0.95 -3.53
N LYS A 35 5.71 -0.33 -3.47
CA LYS A 35 6.61 -1.40 -3.00
C LYS A 35 6.42 -2.61 -3.91
N SER A 36 7.39 -3.52 -3.91
CA SER A 36 7.24 -4.84 -4.52
C SER A 36 7.12 -5.90 -3.43
N ILE A 37 6.37 -6.97 -3.73
CA ILE A 37 6.17 -8.11 -2.83
C ILE A 37 7.07 -9.24 -3.34
N TYR A 38 8.13 -9.53 -2.58
CA TYR A 38 9.22 -10.43 -2.98
C TYR A 38 9.15 -11.73 -2.19
N ASN A 39 9.14 -12.88 -2.88
CA ASN A 39 9.28 -14.17 -2.22
C ASN A 39 10.74 -14.43 -1.87
N VAL A 40 11.02 -14.63 -0.59
CA VAL A 40 12.39 -14.75 -0.07
C VAL A 40 13.06 -16.05 -0.52
N ASN A 41 12.28 -17.13 -0.70
CA ASN A 41 12.80 -18.44 -1.08
C ASN A 41 13.18 -18.51 -2.56
N HIS A 42 12.33 -17.98 -3.43
CA HIS A 42 12.46 -18.12 -4.87
C HIS A 42 13.03 -16.90 -5.58
N GLY A 43 13.04 -15.75 -4.94
CA GLY A 43 13.57 -14.52 -5.56
C GLY A 43 12.65 -13.87 -6.57
N ALA A 44 11.37 -14.21 -6.58
CA ALA A 44 10.39 -13.70 -7.53
C ALA A 44 9.44 -12.68 -6.89
N LEU A 45 8.89 -11.79 -7.72
CA LEU A 45 7.98 -10.73 -7.33
C LEU A 45 6.56 -11.05 -7.78
N ILE A 46 5.57 -10.80 -6.92
CA ILE A 46 4.15 -10.89 -7.32
C ILE A 46 3.86 -9.78 -8.33
N TYR A 47 3.26 -10.15 -9.46
CA TYR A 47 2.87 -9.20 -10.49
C TYR A 47 1.52 -9.52 -11.13
N SER A 48 0.89 -8.49 -11.67
CA SER A 48 -0.31 -8.58 -12.48
C SER A 48 0.06 -8.89 -13.93
N HIS A 49 -0.34 -10.04 -14.45
CA HIS A 49 0.02 -10.45 -15.81
C HIS A 49 -0.95 -9.92 -16.87
N ASN A 50 -2.26 -10.04 -16.64
CA ASN A 50 -3.27 -9.82 -17.68
C ASN A 50 -4.19 -8.61 -17.43
N HIS A 51 -3.97 -7.82 -16.40
CA HIS A 51 -4.77 -6.65 -16.03
C HIS A 51 -6.28 -6.84 -16.19
N GLY A 52 -6.98 -7.08 -15.12
CA GLY A 52 -8.43 -7.19 -15.13
C GLY A 52 -9.01 -7.87 -13.89
N GLN A 53 -10.30 -7.68 -13.69
CA GLN A 53 -10.98 -8.33 -12.57
C GLN A 53 -10.98 -9.85 -12.75
N ASN A 54 -10.72 -10.56 -11.64
CA ASN A 54 -10.61 -12.00 -11.56
C ASN A 54 -9.45 -12.61 -12.38
N GLN A 55 -8.46 -11.79 -12.78
CA GLN A 55 -7.24 -12.30 -13.38
C GLN A 55 -6.30 -12.79 -12.29
N TYR A 56 -5.70 -13.96 -12.51
CA TYR A 56 -4.76 -14.55 -11.58
C TYR A 56 -3.46 -13.76 -11.50
N LEU A 57 -2.94 -13.65 -10.28
CA LEU A 57 -1.62 -13.10 -10.04
C LEU A 57 -0.56 -14.20 -10.23
N TRP A 58 0.58 -13.76 -10.71
CA TRP A 58 1.75 -14.61 -10.95
C TRP A 58 2.96 -14.05 -10.21
N ALA A 59 4.05 -14.78 -10.18
CA ALA A 59 5.33 -14.22 -9.79
C ALA A 59 6.40 -14.53 -10.84
N ASP A 60 7.34 -13.59 -11.00
CA ASP A 60 8.49 -13.74 -11.89
C ASP A 60 9.69 -12.97 -11.34
N TYR A 61 10.87 -13.27 -11.87
CA TYR A 61 12.10 -12.58 -11.49
C TYR A 61 12.12 -11.14 -11.99
N ALA A 62 12.69 -10.24 -11.20
CA ALA A 62 12.79 -8.82 -11.55
C ALA A 62 13.42 -8.57 -12.92
N HIS A 63 14.41 -9.37 -13.33
CA HIS A 63 15.10 -9.23 -14.61
C HIS A 63 14.24 -9.64 -15.83
N ASN A 64 13.16 -10.40 -15.62
CA ASN A 64 12.20 -10.75 -16.66
C ASN A 64 11.13 -9.67 -16.85
N LEU A 65 10.96 -8.79 -15.85
CA LEU A 65 9.98 -7.71 -15.87
C LEU A 65 10.64 -6.45 -16.45
N SER A 66 10.35 -6.12 -17.70
CA SER A 66 10.91 -4.95 -18.39
C SER A 66 9.82 -3.98 -18.83
N GLY A 67 10.17 -2.70 -19.01
CA GLY A 67 9.21 -1.67 -19.41
C GLY A 67 8.03 -1.57 -18.47
N ASP A 68 6.81 -1.52 -19.02
CA ASP A 68 5.56 -1.40 -18.27
C ASP A 68 5.30 -2.56 -17.31
N TRP A 69 5.91 -3.73 -17.54
CA TRP A 69 5.78 -4.88 -16.64
C TRP A 69 6.32 -4.64 -15.24
N LYS A 70 7.25 -3.68 -15.07
CA LYS A 70 7.74 -3.29 -13.75
C LYS A 70 6.65 -2.69 -12.87
N ALA A 71 5.81 -1.82 -13.45
CA ALA A 71 4.68 -1.25 -12.74
C ALA A 71 3.65 -2.30 -12.31
N ASN A 72 3.56 -3.43 -13.04
CA ASN A 72 2.70 -4.55 -12.69
C ASN A 72 3.14 -5.29 -11.42
N ALA A 73 4.42 -5.20 -11.05
CA ALA A 73 4.97 -5.80 -9.84
C ALA A 73 5.03 -4.82 -8.65
N ASN A 74 4.55 -3.60 -8.85
CA ASN A 74 4.55 -2.58 -7.82
C ASN A 74 3.15 -2.40 -7.21
N TRP A 75 3.11 -2.30 -5.90
CA TRP A 75 1.90 -2.28 -5.11
C TRP A 75 1.94 -1.13 -4.10
N ASN A 76 0.86 -0.36 -4.02
CA ASN A 76 0.66 0.59 -2.94
C ASN A 76 0.01 -0.15 -1.76
N LEU A 77 0.65 -0.08 -0.59
CA LEU A 77 0.14 -0.66 0.65
C LEU A 77 -0.75 0.38 1.35
N MET A 78 -2.01 0.07 1.41
CA MET A 78 -3.02 0.94 2.04
C MET A 78 -3.48 0.33 3.36
N TYR A 79 -3.64 1.18 4.38
CA TYR A 79 -4.06 0.75 5.71
C TYR A 79 -5.53 1.08 5.94
N ASN A 80 -6.27 0.10 6.44
CA ASN A 80 -7.62 0.29 6.93
C ASN A 80 -7.63 0.81 8.38
N SER A 81 -8.72 1.41 8.80
CA SER A 81 -8.90 1.88 10.18
C SER A 81 -8.85 0.77 11.25
N ASP A 82 -9.08 -0.48 10.85
CA ASP A 82 -8.97 -1.66 11.71
C ASP A 82 -7.54 -2.23 11.80
N GLY A 83 -6.56 -1.58 11.17
CA GLY A 83 -5.15 -1.98 11.15
C GLY A 83 -4.81 -3.01 10.08
N THR A 84 -5.79 -3.54 9.35
CA THR A 84 -5.52 -4.42 8.20
C THR A 84 -4.95 -3.65 7.02
N ILE A 85 -4.32 -4.37 6.10
CA ILE A 85 -3.67 -3.82 4.91
C ILE A 85 -4.40 -4.33 3.68
N TYR A 86 -4.46 -3.53 2.62
CA TYR A 86 -4.79 -3.98 1.28
C TYR A 86 -3.76 -3.48 0.27
N PHE A 87 -3.61 -4.18 -0.85
CA PHE A 87 -2.60 -3.90 -1.85
C PHE A 87 -3.27 -3.42 -3.14
N VAL A 88 -2.87 -2.26 -3.63
CA VAL A 88 -3.35 -1.68 -4.89
C VAL A 88 -2.23 -1.73 -5.92
N ASN A 89 -2.46 -2.40 -7.03
CA ASN A 89 -1.46 -2.49 -8.09
C ASN A 89 -1.22 -1.13 -8.76
N GLN A 90 0.04 -0.81 -9.04
CA GLN A 90 0.43 0.48 -9.64
C GLN A 90 -0.17 0.68 -11.03
N ASN A 91 -0.18 -0.35 -11.85
CA ASN A 91 -0.59 -0.23 -13.25
C ASN A 91 -2.11 -0.43 -13.44
N SER A 92 -2.68 -1.50 -12.85
CA SER A 92 -4.10 -1.80 -13.03
C SER A 92 -5.02 -0.99 -12.11
N GLY A 93 -4.52 -0.48 -10.98
CA GLY A 93 -5.33 0.14 -9.94
C GLY A 93 -6.26 -0.84 -9.22
N LEU A 94 -6.14 -2.15 -9.47
CA LEU A 94 -6.93 -3.19 -8.85
C LEU A 94 -6.27 -3.68 -7.56
N CYS A 95 -7.08 -4.32 -6.70
CA CYS A 95 -6.64 -4.86 -5.43
C CYS A 95 -6.34 -6.36 -5.51
N LEU A 96 -5.31 -6.77 -4.80
CA LEU A 96 -5.04 -8.17 -4.51
C LEU A 96 -6.20 -8.74 -3.69
N GLN A 97 -6.74 -9.89 -4.11
CA GLN A 97 -7.91 -10.51 -3.50
C GLN A 97 -7.78 -12.02 -3.40
N HIS A 98 -8.23 -12.56 -2.28
CA HIS A 98 -8.43 -13.99 -2.09
C HIS A 98 -9.60 -14.49 -2.95
N TYR A 99 -9.37 -15.51 -3.77
CA TYR A 99 -10.44 -16.11 -4.58
C TYR A 99 -11.17 -17.23 -3.86
N GLY A 100 -10.43 -18.06 -3.13
CA GLY A 100 -10.93 -19.19 -2.32
C GLY A 100 -9.78 -20.07 -1.84
N THR A 101 -10.04 -20.96 -0.88
CA THR A 101 -9.03 -21.90 -0.33
C THR A 101 -8.41 -22.74 -1.43
N ASN A 102 -7.09 -22.88 -1.44
CA ASN A 102 -6.30 -23.58 -2.47
C ASN A 102 -6.47 -23.00 -3.88
N TYR A 103 -6.94 -21.75 -4.00
CA TYR A 103 -7.07 -21.07 -5.28
C TYR A 103 -6.00 -20.01 -5.47
N GLN A 104 -5.71 -19.73 -6.74
CA GLN A 104 -4.83 -18.62 -7.08
C GLN A 104 -5.39 -17.29 -6.58
N ILE A 105 -4.50 -16.41 -6.19
CA ILE A 105 -4.84 -15.05 -5.82
C ILE A 105 -5.15 -14.27 -7.09
N VAL A 106 -6.13 -13.39 -7.04
CA VAL A 106 -6.60 -12.61 -8.19
C VAL A 106 -6.47 -11.11 -7.95
N GLU A 107 -6.58 -10.35 -9.03
CA GLU A 107 -6.90 -8.93 -8.97
C GLU A 107 -8.40 -8.71 -9.02
N HIS A 108 -8.90 -7.74 -8.25
CA HIS A 108 -10.29 -7.34 -8.27
C HIS A 108 -10.45 -5.86 -7.95
N LYS A 109 -11.61 -5.28 -8.31
CA LYS A 109 -11.92 -3.89 -7.97
C LYS A 109 -11.73 -3.65 -6.46
N CYS A 110 -10.98 -2.61 -6.11
CA CYS A 110 -10.77 -2.22 -4.72
C CYS A 110 -12.07 -1.75 -4.08
N THR A 111 -12.42 -2.30 -2.94
CA THR A 111 -13.60 -1.89 -2.17
C THR A 111 -13.25 -1.50 -0.73
N GLY A 112 -11.94 -1.56 -0.37
CA GLY A 112 -11.43 -1.18 0.96
C GLY A 112 -12.03 -1.92 2.16
N SER A 113 -13.33 -2.18 2.13
CA SER A 113 -14.05 -2.91 3.19
C SER A 113 -14.19 -4.41 2.92
N HIS A 114 -13.84 -4.89 1.73
CA HIS A 114 -14.03 -6.29 1.36
C HIS A 114 -13.07 -7.19 2.14
N GLU A 115 -13.61 -8.08 2.96
CA GLU A 115 -12.82 -8.96 3.85
C GLU A 115 -11.74 -9.79 3.12
N LYS A 116 -12.04 -10.22 1.86
CA LYS A 116 -11.09 -10.97 1.02
C LYS A 116 -9.94 -10.13 0.45
N GLN A 117 -9.95 -8.81 0.65
CA GLN A 117 -8.88 -7.89 0.26
C GLN A 117 -8.08 -7.39 1.47
N LYS A 118 -8.39 -7.90 2.68
CA LYS A 118 -7.73 -7.50 3.93
C LYS A 118 -6.67 -8.50 4.35
N PHE A 119 -5.51 -7.98 4.71
CA PHE A 119 -4.33 -8.77 5.08
C PHE A 119 -3.75 -8.30 6.39
N ASN A 120 -3.06 -9.21 7.07
CA ASN A 120 -2.17 -8.95 8.21
C ASN A 120 -0.77 -9.43 7.86
N PHE A 121 0.23 -8.78 8.42
CA PHE A 121 1.60 -9.26 8.38
C PHE A 121 1.93 -9.97 9.70
N GLU A 122 2.49 -11.15 9.59
CA GLU A 122 3.04 -11.89 10.72
C GLU A 122 4.56 -12.01 10.53
N LEU A 123 5.33 -11.34 11.39
CA LEU A 123 6.79 -11.40 11.35
C LEU A 123 7.27 -12.73 11.91
N ILE A 124 8.16 -13.40 11.19
CA ILE A 124 8.77 -14.64 11.63
C ILE A 124 10.24 -14.43 12.03
N SER A 125 10.83 -15.41 12.73
CA SER A 125 12.16 -15.30 13.33
C SER A 125 13.29 -15.04 12.33
N SER A 126 13.11 -15.39 11.05
CA SER A 126 14.07 -15.10 9.98
C SER A 126 14.09 -13.65 9.50
N GLY A 127 13.14 -12.82 9.95
CA GLY A 127 12.91 -11.47 9.45
C GLY A 127 12.00 -11.39 8.22
N ALA A 128 11.58 -12.52 7.64
CA ALA A 128 10.55 -12.55 6.62
C ALA A 128 9.16 -12.37 7.24
N ILE A 129 8.17 -12.13 6.39
CA ILE A 129 6.77 -12.02 6.80
C ILE A 129 5.92 -13.12 6.16
N LEU A 130 4.88 -13.54 6.86
CA LEU A 130 3.74 -14.22 6.27
C LEU A 130 2.70 -13.17 5.92
N ILE A 131 2.12 -13.23 4.72
CA ILE A 131 1.00 -12.38 4.31
C ILE A 131 -0.28 -13.18 4.51
N LYS A 132 -1.00 -12.85 5.56
CA LYS A 132 -2.13 -13.60 6.07
C LYS A 132 -3.45 -12.92 5.74
N PHE A 133 -4.43 -13.65 5.23
CA PHE A 133 -5.78 -13.11 5.03
C PHE A 133 -6.46 -12.88 6.37
N ALA A 134 -7.08 -11.72 6.55
CA ALA A 134 -7.72 -11.36 7.81
C ALA A 134 -8.97 -12.19 8.11
N HIS A 135 -9.67 -12.70 7.09
CA HIS A 135 -10.97 -13.37 7.24
C HIS A 135 -10.88 -14.87 7.54
N ASN A 136 -9.82 -15.57 7.13
CA ASN A 136 -9.72 -17.04 7.28
C ASN A 136 -8.37 -17.52 7.82
N SER A 137 -7.43 -16.62 8.02
CA SER A 137 -6.08 -16.93 8.52
C SER A 137 -5.21 -17.81 7.60
N GLU A 138 -5.61 -18.03 6.34
CA GLU A 138 -4.72 -18.59 5.34
C GLU A 138 -3.64 -17.58 4.95
N CYS A 139 -2.53 -18.07 4.42
CA CYS A 139 -1.42 -17.26 3.97
C CYS A 139 -1.24 -17.36 2.45
N ILE A 140 -0.71 -16.29 1.87
CA ILE A 140 -0.24 -16.31 0.49
C ILE A 140 1.04 -17.14 0.43
N TYR A 141 1.11 -18.05 -0.53
CA TYR A 141 2.34 -18.79 -0.84
C TYR A 141 2.60 -18.84 -2.34
N MET A 142 3.84 -19.13 -2.69
CA MET A 142 4.26 -19.26 -4.07
C MET A 142 4.52 -20.72 -4.41
N SER A 143 3.75 -21.25 -5.37
CA SER A 143 3.98 -22.60 -5.88
C SER A 143 5.00 -22.56 -7.00
N SER A 144 6.01 -23.43 -6.94
CA SER A 144 7.01 -23.55 -8.00
C SER A 144 6.39 -24.09 -9.29
N GLY A 145 6.53 -23.34 -10.37
CA GLY A 145 6.13 -23.73 -11.73
C GLY A 145 7.35 -23.92 -12.66
N ILE A 146 7.12 -24.50 -13.83
CA ILE A 146 8.20 -24.74 -14.80
C ILE A 146 8.68 -23.42 -15.46
N ARG A 147 7.81 -22.42 -15.61
CA ARG A 147 8.12 -21.14 -16.28
C ARG A 147 7.71 -19.90 -15.47
N TYR A 148 6.59 -20.01 -14.77
CA TYR A 148 6.03 -18.93 -13.96
C TYR A 148 5.60 -19.52 -12.62
N TYR A 149 5.70 -18.72 -11.59
CA TYR A 149 5.24 -19.11 -10.27
C TYR A 149 3.79 -18.66 -10.09
N SER A 150 2.94 -19.60 -9.73
CA SER A 150 1.55 -19.28 -9.38
C SER A 150 1.46 -18.88 -7.91
N ILE A 151 0.58 -17.94 -7.62
CA ILE A 151 0.34 -17.43 -6.28
C ILE A 151 -0.98 -17.99 -5.77
N TYR A 152 -0.93 -18.68 -4.64
CA TYR A 152 -2.07 -19.36 -4.03
C TYR A 152 -2.25 -18.95 -2.57
N SER A 153 -3.34 -19.42 -1.97
CA SER A 153 -3.55 -19.42 -0.52
C SER A 153 -3.60 -20.84 0.02
N ASP A 154 -3.07 -21.01 1.22
CA ASP A 154 -3.18 -22.26 2.00
C ASP A 154 -3.04 -21.96 3.49
N VAL A 155 -3.26 -22.98 4.33
CA VAL A 155 -2.99 -22.90 5.76
C VAL A 155 -1.55 -22.43 5.99
N CYS A 156 -1.38 -21.40 6.80
CA CYS A 156 -0.07 -20.81 7.06
C CYS A 156 0.91 -21.85 7.64
N ASP A 157 2.04 -22.04 6.99
CA ASP A 157 3.11 -22.92 7.45
C ASP A 157 4.42 -22.13 7.63
N GLN A 158 4.78 -21.89 8.89
CA GLN A 158 6.01 -21.17 9.24
C GLN A 158 7.30 -22.01 9.00
N THR A 159 7.18 -23.26 8.61
CA THR A 159 8.33 -24.11 8.27
C THR A 159 8.58 -24.17 6.77
N ASN A 160 7.57 -23.85 5.97
CA ASN A 160 7.66 -23.83 4.52
C ASN A 160 8.04 -22.43 4.01
N LYS A 161 9.23 -22.33 3.41
CA LYS A 161 9.77 -21.04 2.92
C LYS A 161 9.02 -20.46 1.71
N ASP A 162 8.14 -21.22 1.07
CA ASP A 162 7.29 -20.72 -0.03
C ASP A 162 6.29 -19.65 0.45
N PHE A 163 6.01 -19.62 1.77
CA PHE A 163 5.21 -18.59 2.42
C PHE A 163 6.00 -17.34 2.85
N TYR A 164 7.32 -17.29 2.61
CA TYR A 164 8.17 -16.22 3.13
C TYR A 164 8.25 -15.06 2.16
N TRP A 165 7.80 -13.91 2.62
CA TRP A 165 7.74 -12.69 1.83
C TRP A 165 8.57 -11.57 2.46
N ALA A 166 8.96 -10.61 1.64
CA ALA A 166 9.52 -9.33 2.04
C ALA A 166 8.87 -8.21 1.22
N ILE A 167 8.67 -7.07 1.86
CA ILE A 167 8.26 -5.84 1.19
C ILE A 167 9.54 -5.07 0.86
N VAL A 168 9.80 -4.90 -0.42
CA VAL A 168 11.04 -4.30 -0.94
C VAL A 168 10.74 -3.02 -1.72
N PRO A 169 11.75 -2.17 -2.00
CA PRO A 169 11.55 -1.02 -2.88
C PRO A 169 10.91 -1.41 -4.22
N PRO A 170 10.13 -0.52 -4.86
CA PRO A 170 9.49 -0.82 -6.13
C PRO A 170 10.52 -1.03 -7.24
N LEU A 171 10.16 -1.78 -8.26
CA LEU A 171 10.94 -1.80 -9.49
C LEU A 171 10.86 -0.42 -10.15
N ALA A 172 12.02 0.19 -10.35
CA ALA A 172 12.09 1.45 -11.08
C ALA A 172 11.67 1.25 -12.54
N PRO A 173 10.90 2.17 -13.13
CA PRO A 173 10.49 2.12 -14.53
C PRO A 173 11.66 2.13 -15.49
#